data_0c2768f7a1442fe44dbf87565b21c9a7
#
_entry.id   0c2768f7a1442fe44dbf87565b21c9a7
#
_cell.length_a   1.000
_cell.length_b   1.000
_cell.length_c   1.000
_cell.angle_alpha   90.00
_cell.angle_beta   90.00
_cell.angle_gamma   90.00
#
_symmetry.space_group_name_H-M   'P 1'
#
loop_
_entity.id
_entity.type
_entity.pdbx_description
1 polymer ?
#
loop_
_entity_poly.entity_id
_entity_poly.type
_entity_poly.pdbx_seq_one_letter_code
_entity_poly.pdbx_strand_id
1 'polypeptide(L)'
;KRAQRVLTNVAELGGNKKCSTGAGAGGAPPGSVCGVTSDCENRHMRIECLNSVDHKDCQNQRLQKKQFARVEVFKTGDGRGWGLKALEDISSGDLVQEYIGEVVTTAMCKARLRQYGPDTPVYFLAINRKMVIDASSKGSVARFINHSCDPNCETEKWEVGSETCIAI
;
A
#
# COMPACT_ATOMS: atom_id res chain seq x y z
N LYS A 1 4.83 2.68 -20.40
CA LYS A 1 4.19 3.59 -19.40
C LYS A 1 4.35 2.96 -18.02
N ARG A 2 4.77 3.73 -17.02
CA ARG A 2 4.98 3.29 -15.64
C ARG A 2 3.62 3.02 -14.99
N ALA A 3 3.48 1.99 -14.14
CA ALA A 3 2.32 1.88 -13.28
C ALA A 3 2.22 3.16 -12.44
N GLN A 4 1.05 3.76 -12.39
CA GLN A 4 0.82 5.03 -11.71
C GLN A 4 0.21 4.73 -10.34
N ARG A 5 0.69 5.42 -9.33
CA ARG A 5 0.00 5.59 -8.07
C ARG A 5 -1.30 6.38 -8.30
N VAL A 6 -2.26 6.19 -7.44
CA VAL A 6 -3.53 6.92 -7.53
C VAL A 6 -3.28 8.39 -7.20
N LEU A 7 -3.50 9.26 -8.17
CA LEU A 7 -3.58 10.69 -7.90
C LEU A 7 -4.99 10.99 -7.36
N THR A 8 -5.09 11.35 -6.12
CA THR A 8 -6.32 11.92 -5.55
C THR A 8 -6.14 13.43 -5.43
N ASN A 9 -7.18 14.20 -5.75
CA ASN A 9 -7.21 15.62 -5.42
C ASN A 9 -7.31 15.77 -3.89
N VAL A 10 -6.15 15.89 -3.24
CA VAL A 10 -5.99 16.02 -1.79
C VAL A 10 -6.41 17.43 -1.30
N ALA A 11 -7.06 18.23 -2.12
CA ALA A 11 -7.51 19.57 -1.73
C ALA A 11 -8.54 19.57 -0.59
N GLU A 12 -9.11 18.41 -0.24
CA GLU A 12 -10.13 18.30 0.81
C GLU A 12 -9.70 17.59 2.10
N LEU A 13 -8.53 16.98 2.13
CA LEU A 13 -8.00 16.29 3.31
C LEU A 13 -6.66 16.91 3.68
N GLY A 14 -6.71 17.83 4.61
CA GLY A 14 -5.67 18.53 5.34
C GLY A 14 -4.23 18.35 4.84
N GLY A 15 -3.69 19.42 4.28
CA GLY A 15 -2.36 19.52 3.69
C GLY A 15 -1.22 18.87 4.48
N ASN A 16 -0.13 18.60 3.77
CA ASN A 16 1.15 18.08 4.24
C ASN A 16 1.46 18.39 5.72
N LYS A 17 1.00 17.51 6.62
CA LYS A 17 1.31 17.70 8.02
C LYS A 17 2.76 17.32 8.25
N LYS A 18 3.54 18.28 8.75
CA LYS A 18 4.85 18.01 9.34
C LYS A 18 4.70 16.92 10.39
N CYS A 19 5.72 16.10 10.58
CA CYS A 19 5.74 15.11 11.63
C CYS A 19 5.41 15.78 12.99
N SER A 20 4.35 15.33 13.65
CA SER A 20 3.89 15.91 14.92
C SER A 20 4.77 15.55 16.13
N THR A 21 5.65 14.57 15.98
CA THR A 21 6.63 14.22 17.02
C THR A 21 7.82 15.18 16.95
N GLY A 22 7.57 16.45 17.34
CA GLY A 22 8.62 17.44 17.52
C GLY A 22 9.62 17.01 18.59
N ALA A 23 10.85 17.43 18.45
CA ALA A 23 11.91 17.30 19.44
C ALA A 23 11.52 18.01 20.75
N GLY A 24 10.73 17.36 21.59
CA GLY A 24 10.23 17.97 22.83
C GLY A 24 9.56 17.03 23.81
N ALA A 25 9.14 15.86 23.38
CA ALA A 25 8.59 14.85 24.29
C ALA A 25 9.71 13.92 24.75
N GLY A 26 10.08 14.03 26.01
CA GLY A 26 11.24 13.42 26.64
C GLY A 26 11.50 11.96 26.28
N GLY A 27 12.74 11.68 25.91
CA GLY A 27 13.35 10.39 26.14
C GLY A 27 12.98 9.21 25.26
N ALA A 28 12.40 9.40 24.08
CA ALA A 28 12.24 8.29 23.15
C ALA A 28 13.61 7.81 22.65
N PRO A 29 13.90 6.50 22.68
CA PRO A 29 15.18 5.99 22.21
C PRO A 29 15.39 6.31 20.72
N PRO A 30 16.67 6.50 20.29
CA PRO A 30 16.98 6.68 18.88
C PRO A 30 16.38 5.55 18.04
N GLY A 31 15.60 5.89 17.01
CA GLY A 31 14.92 4.92 16.14
C GLY A 31 13.42 4.74 16.36
N SER A 32 12.81 5.38 17.36
CA SER A 32 11.36 5.26 17.63
C SER A 32 10.51 6.41 17.09
N VAL A 33 11.11 7.33 16.33
CA VAL A 33 10.37 8.47 15.79
C VAL A 33 9.39 7.99 14.71
N CYS A 34 8.10 8.20 14.95
CA CYS A 34 7.01 7.80 14.06
C CYS A 34 6.96 6.29 13.75
N GLY A 35 7.50 5.44 14.64
CA GLY A 35 7.42 3.98 14.53
C GLY A 35 6.02 3.43 14.82
N VAL A 36 5.86 2.10 14.75
CA VAL A 36 4.57 1.40 14.94
C VAL A 36 3.95 1.71 16.31
N THR A 37 4.79 1.85 17.34
CA THR A 37 4.38 2.12 18.73
C THR A 37 4.39 3.59 19.11
N SER A 38 4.66 4.48 18.15
CA SER A 38 4.73 5.91 18.41
C SER A 38 3.38 6.60 18.28
N ASP A 39 3.21 7.70 19.02
CA ASP A 39 2.01 8.53 19.02
C ASP A 39 1.99 9.53 17.83
N CYS A 40 2.36 9.05 16.65
CA CYS A 40 2.43 9.87 15.45
C CYS A 40 1.04 10.04 14.83
N GLU A 41 0.47 11.25 14.89
CA GLU A 41 -0.85 11.57 14.31
C GLU A 41 -0.93 11.21 12.82
N ASN A 42 0.12 11.50 12.04
CA ASN A 42 0.13 11.17 10.61
C ASN A 42 -0.05 9.68 10.41
N ARG A 43 0.66 8.85 11.21
CA ARG A 43 0.55 7.40 11.13
C ARG A 43 -0.86 6.92 11.49
N HIS A 44 -1.45 7.46 12.55
CA HIS A 44 -2.83 7.14 12.94
C HIS A 44 -3.84 7.50 11.84
N MET A 45 -3.61 8.58 11.11
CA MET A 45 -4.43 8.99 9.98
C MET A 45 -4.08 8.28 8.67
N ARG A 46 -3.14 7.33 8.66
CA ARG A 46 -2.62 6.66 7.46
C ARG A 46 -2.04 7.62 6.43
N ILE A 47 -1.29 8.61 6.91
CA ILE A 47 -0.55 9.57 6.10
C ILE A 47 0.94 9.33 6.35
N GLU A 48 1.75 9.16 5.31
CA GLU A 48 3.20 9.13 5.48
C GLU A 48 3.77 10.54 5.69
N CYS A 49 4.71 10.63 6.62
CA CYS A 49 5.46 11.87 6.81
C CYS A 49 6.32 12.14 5.58
N LEU A 50 6.21 13.33 5.01
CA LEU A 50 7.08 13.72 3.91
C LEU A 50 8.50 13.97 4.42
N ASN A 51 9.49 13.78 3.55
CA ASN A 51 10.88 14.04 3.83
C ASN A 51 11.04 15.49 4.33
N SER A 52 11.09 15.68 5.63
CA SER A 52 11.49 16.93 6.25
C SER A 52 12.92 16.80 6.74
N VAL A 53 13.69 17.88 6.60
CA VAL A 53 15.09 17.94 7.03
C VAL A 53 15.23 17.64 8.53
N ASP A 54 14.14 17.78 9.28
CA ASP A 54 14.11 17.70 10.74
C ASP A 54 13.98 16.26 11.29
N HIS A 55 13.68 15.26 10.46
CA HIS A 55 13.40 13.89 10.93
C HIS A 55 13.99 12.81 10.02
N LYS A 56 15.32 12.76 9.95
CA LYS A 56 16.05 11.75 9.16
C LYS A 56 15.71 10.32 9.56
N ASP A 57 15.33 10.09 10.82
CA ASP A 57 15.05 8.78 11.38
C ASP A 57 13.56 8.45 11.45
N CYS A 58 12.71 9.20 10.73
CA CYS A 58 11.27 8.95 10.69
C CYS A 58 10.96 7.58 10.06
N GLN A 59 10.29 6.71 10.82
CA GLN A 59 9.90 5.38 10.36
C GLN A 59 8.54 5.36 9.64
N ASN A 60 7.83 6.49 9.60
CA ASN A 60 6.56 6.60 8.88
C ASN A 60 6.75 7.06 7.43
N GLN A 61 7.63 6.38 6.69
CA GLN A 61 7.99 6.64 5.29
C GLN A 61 8.24 5.33 4.53
N ARG A 62 7.58 4.25 4.94
CA ARG A 62 7.85 2.89 4.42
C ARG A 62 7.48 2.73 2.94
N LEU A 63 6.36 3.32 2.51
CA LEU A 63 5.92 3.32 1.10
C LEU A 63 6.85 4.18 0.24
N GLN A 64 7.22 5.38 0.71
CA GLN A 64 8.17 6.26 0.01
C GLN A 64 9.54 5.58 -0.16
N LYS A 65 10.03 4.95 0.89
CA LYS A 65 11.33 4.26 0.93
C LYS A 65 11.27 2.84 0.35
N LYS A 66 10.08 2.35 -0.03
CA LYS A 66 9.85 0.99 -0.53
C LYS A 66 10.39 -0.09 0.41
N GLN A 67 10.17 0.10 1.70
CA GLN A 67 10.58 -0.84 2.73
C GLN A 67 9.52 -1.95 2.84
N PHE A 68 9.53 -2.84 1.87
CA PHE A 68 8.61 -3.98 1.77
C PHE A 68 9.23 -5.24 2.37
N ALA A 69 8.37 -6.15 2.83
CA ALA A 69 8.79 -7.47 3.25
C ALA A 69 9.36 -8.28 2.08
N ARG A 70 10.29 -9.17 2.36
CA ARG A 70 10.81 -10.11 1.38
C ARG A 70 9.79 -11.18 1.09
N VAL A 71 9.43 -11.31 -0.18
CA VAL A 71 8.39 -12.23 -0.64
C VAL A 71 8.81 -12.95 -1.92
N GLU A 72 8.20 -14.10 -2.16
CA GLU A 72 8.39 -14.92 -3.33
C GLU A 72 7.05 -15.24 -3.99
N VAL A 73 7.02 -15.15 -5.32
CA VAL A 73 5.87 -15.61 -6.12
C VAL A 73 6.02 -17.09 -6.39
N PHE A 74 5.01 -17.88 -6.07
CA PHE A 74 5.01 -19.32 -6.29
C PHE A 74 3.73 -19.81 -6.97
N LYS A 75 3.79 -20.97 -7.60
CA LYS A 75 2.62 -21.62 -8.18
C LYS A 75 1.90 -22.43 -7.11
N THR A 76 0.61 -22.17 -6.89
CA THR A 76 -0.20 -22.92 -5.92
C THR A 76 -0.51 -24.33 -6.46
N GLY A 77 -0.56 -25.31 -5.56
CA GLY A 77 -0.90 -26.70 -5.93
C GLY A 77 -2.40 -26.99 -6.00
N ASP A 78 -3.26 -26.01 -5.62
CA ASP A 78 -4.70 -26.17 -5.45
C ASP A 78 -5.54 -25.53 -6.56
N GLY A 79 -4.93 -25.18 -7.67
CA GLY A 79 -5.61 -24.61 -8.85
C GLY A 79 -5.87 -23.11 -8.79
N ARG A 80 -5.50 -22.41 -7.69
CA ARG A 80 -5.65 -20.94 -7.58
C ARG A 80 -4.63 -20.14 -8.40
N GLY A 81 -3.77 -20.81 -9.15
CA GLY A 81 -2.78 -20.20 -10.01
C GLY A 81 -1.51 -19.80 -9.25
N TRP A 82 -1.28 -18.52 -9.05
CA TRP A 82 -0.09 -17.98 -8.38
C TRP A 82 -0.43 -17.47 -6.98
N GLY A 83 0.53 -17.56 -6.07
CA GLY A 83 0.46 -17.05 -4.72
C GLY A 83 1.70 -16.24 -4.34
N LEU A 84 1.64 -15.55 -3.21
CA LEU A 84 2.76 -14.83 -2.63
C LEU A 84 3.12 -15.46 -1.28
N LYS A 85 4.39 -15.76 -1.07
CA LYS A 85 4.93 -16.37 0.15
C LYS A 85 5.90 -15.40 0.82
N ALA A 86 5.77 -15.22 2.12
CA ALA A 86 6.75 -14.51 2.92
C ALA A 86 8.06 -15.32 3.03
N LEU A 87 9.20 -14.67 2.88
CA LEU A 87 10.54 -15.23 3.07
C LEU A 87 11.16 -14.84 4.41
N GLU A 88 10.42 -14.13 5.23
CA GLU A 88 10.81 -13.70 6.57
C GLU A 88 9.58 -13.57 7.47
N ASP A 89 9.82 -13.52 8.77
CA ASP A 89 8.77 -13.22 9.73
C ASP A 89 8.33 -11.76 9.57
N ILE A 90 7.02 -11.54 9.51
CA ILE A 90 6.40 -10.23 9.35
C ILE A 90 5.56 -9.96 10.59
N SER A 91 5.89 -8.90 11.32
CA SER A 91 5.17 -8.52 12.52
C SER A 91 3.82 -7.87 12.19
N SER A 92 2.87 -7.97 13.12
CA SER A 92 1.59 -7.28 12.97
C SER A 92 1.79 -5.77 12.82
N GLY A 93 1.17 -5.17 11.81
CA GLY A 93 1.30 -3.76 11.46
C GLY A 93 2.50 -3.42 10.56
N ASP A 94 3.29 -4.43 10.15
CA ASP A 94 4.33 -4.22 9.15
C ASP A 94 3.78 -4.17 7.74
N LEU A 95 4.49 -3.43 6.88
CA LEU A 95 4.13 -3.26 5.48
C LEU A 95 4.66 -4.45 4.67
N VAL A 96 3.75 -5.25 4.14
CA VAL A 96 4.11 -6.39 3.28
C VAL A 96 4.48 -5.91 1.89
N GLN A 97 3.56 -5.23 1.21
CA GLN A 97 3.73 -4.76 -0.15
C GLN A 97 2.80 -3.57 -0.44
N GLU A 98 3.07 -2.85 -1.53
CA GLU A 98 2.13 -1.89 -2.11
C GLU A 98 1.41 -2.52 -3.30
N TYR A 99 0.08 -2.44 -3.34
CA TYR A 99 -0.71 -2.88 -4.49
C TYR A 99 -0.68 -1.81 -5.57
N ILE A 100 0.08 -2.06 -6.63
CA ILE A 100 0.32 -1.12 -7.72
C ILE A 100 -0.29 -1.65 -9.01
N GLY A 101 -0.88 -0.76 -9.81
CA GLY A 101 -1.42 -1.08 -11.12
C GLY A 101 -1.80 0.17 -11.91
N GLU A 102 -2.53 -0.03 -12.99
CA GLU A 102 -3.12 1.05 -13.78
C GLU A 102 -4.42 1.49 -13.11
N VAL A 103 -4.53 2.77 -12.79
CA VAL A 103 -5.76 3.32 -12.21
C VAL A 103 -6.75 3.59 -13.31
N VAL A 104 -7.88 2.90 -13.25
CA VAL A 104 -8.95 2.98 -14.25
C VAL A 104 -10.28 3.30 -13.59
N THR A 105 -11.23 3.82 -14.36
CA THR A 105 -12.60 3.98 -13.89
C THR A 105 -13.31 2.63 -13.77
N THR A 106 -14.32 2.56 -12.92
CA THR A 106 -15.17 1.36 -12.81
C THR A 106 -15.80 0.99 -14.16
N ALA A 107 -16.13 1.97 -15.01
CA ALA A 107 -16.64 1.73 -16.35
C ALA A 107 -15.60 1.05 -17.26
N MET A 108 -14.37 1.53 -17.27
CA MET A 108 -13.26 0.92 -18.02
C MET A 108 -12.96 -0.49 -17.50
N CYS A 109 -12.96 -0.69 -16.19
CA CYS A 109 -12.78 -2.00 -15.58
C CYS A 109 -13.84 -3.00 -16.08
N LYS A 110 -15.12 -2.61 -16.07
CA LYS A 110 -16.21 -3.44 -16.61
C LYS A 110 -16.06 -3.72 -18.10
N ALA A 111 -15.58 -2.76 -18.89
CA ALA A 111 -15.33 -2.96 -20.32
C ALA A 111 -14.18 -3.97 -20.56
N ARG A 112 -13.09 -3.88 -19.79
CA ARG A 112 -11.97 -4.84 -19.85
C ARG A 112 -12.41 -6.26 -19.46
N LEU A 113 -13.21 -6.38 -18.39
CA LEU A 113 -13.75 -7.68 -17.94
C LEU A 113 -14.56 -8.40 -19.01
N ARG A 114 -15.31 -7.68 -19.84
CA ARG A 114 -16.08 -8.30 -20.94
C ARG A 114 -15.20 -8.92 -22.04
N GLN A 115 -13.94 -8.51 -22.12
CA GLN A 115 -12.96 -9.01 -23.09
C GLN A 115 -12.18 -10.22 -22.55
N TYR A 116 -12.27 -10.50 -21.25
CA TYR A 116 -11.58 -11.61 -20.62
C TYR A 116 -12.40 -12.90 -20.81
N GLY A 117 -11.68 -13.98 -21.10
CA GLY A 117 -12.27 -15.33 -21.09
C GLY A 117 -12.53 -15.80 -19.65
N PRO A 118 -13.32 -16.89 -19.49
CA PRO A 118 -13.71 -17.40 -18.18
C PRO A 118 -12.50 -17.79 -17.30
N ASP A 119 -11.40 -18.21 -17.92
CA ASP A 119 -10.18 -18.67 -17.22
C ASP A 119 -9.10 -17.57 -17.10
N THR A 120 -9.42 -16.34 -17.49
CA THR A 120 -8.45 -15.24 -17.44
C THR A 120 -8.33 -14.74 -15.99
N PRO A 121 -7.12 -14.80 -15.38
CA PRO A 121 -6.90 -14.25 -14.05
C PRO A 121 -7.18 -12.75 -14.00
N VAL A 122 -7.92 -12.32 -13.01
CA VAL A 122 -8.31 -10.93 -12.81
C VAL A 122 -7.56 -10.36 -11.62
N TYR A 123 -6.86 -9.25 -11.83
CA TYR A 123 -6.05 -8.57 -10.81
C TYR A 123 -6.58 -7.14 -10.59
N PHE A 124 -7.81 -7.04 -10.13
CA PHE A 124 -8.49 -5.77 -9.89
C PHE A 124 -8.70 -5.53 -8.39
N LEU A 125 -8.32 -4.33 -7.94
CA LEU A 125 -8.57 -3.88 -6.58
C LEU A 125 -9.36 -2.57 -6.61
N ALA A 126 -10.55 -2.55 -6.02
CA ALA A 126 -11.37 -1.35 -5.93
C ALA A 126 -10.79 -0.38 -4.89
N ILE A 127 -10.47 0.85 -5.32
CA ILE A 127 -10.05 1.93 -4.43
C ILE A 127 -11.26 2.59 -3.78
N ASN A 128 -12.27 2.82 -4.59
CA ASN A 128 -13.57 3.40 -4.20
C ASN A 128 -14.64 3.04 -5.23
N ARG A 129 -15.84 3.63 -5.10
CA ARG A 129 -16.96 3.36 -6.02
C ARG A 129 -16.69 3.72 -7.49
N LYS A 130 -15.71 4.61 -7.75
CA LYS A 130 -15.44 5.16 -9.10
C LYS A 130 -14.14 4.63 -9.71
N MET A 131 -13.18 4.22 -8.89
CA MET A 131 -11.81 3.93 -9.29
C MET A 131 -11.36 2.53 -8.86
N VAL A 132 -10.64 1.86 -9.75
CA VAL A 132 -10.11 0.50 -9.60
C VAL A 132 -8.64 0.51 -10.01
N ILE A 133 -7.79 -0.21 -9.30
CA ILE A 133 -6.45 -0.55 -9.75
C ILE A 133 -6.53 -1.83 -10.58
N ASP A 134 -6.07 -1.75 -11.82
CA ASP A 134 -5.90 -2.89 -12.70
C ASP A 134 -4.41 -3.26 -12.75
N ALA A 135 -4.06 -4.37 -12.11
CA ALA A 135 -2.71 -4.90 -12.06
C ALA A 135 -2.45 -6.01 -13.11
N SER A 136 -3.35 -6.21 -14.08
CA SER A 136 -3.25 -7.30 -15.06
C SER A 136 -2.03 -7.18 -15.96
N SER A 137 -1.78 -5.98 -16.51
CA SER A 137 -0.66 -5.72 -17.43
C SER A 137 0.55 -5.09 -16.75
N LYS A 138 0.32 -4.29 -15.72
CA LYS A 138 1.35 -3.55 -14.96
C LYS A 138 0.96 -3.57 -13.49
N GLY A 139 1.85 -4.08 -12.64
CA GLY A 139 1.55 -4.16 -11.22
C GLY A 139 2.75 -4.59 -10.41
N SER A 140 2.59 -4.57 -9.09
CA SER A 140 3.53 -5.16 -8.16
C SER A 140 3.26 -6.66 -7.99
N VAL A 141 4.14 -7.33 -7.27
CA VAL A 141 3.95 -8.74 -6.86
C VAL A 141 2.76 -8.92 -5.90
N ALA A 142 2.28 -7.84 -5.29
CA ALA A 142 1.10 -7.86 -4.42
C ALA A 142 -0.15 -8.41 -5.11
N ARG A 143 -0.25 -8.31 -6.44
CA ARG A 143 -1.36 -8.90 -7.20
C ARG A 143 -1.53 -10.42 -7.02
N PHE A 144 -0.47 -11.11 -6.58
CA PHE A 144 -0.50 -12.54 -6.32
C PHE A 144 -0.93 -12.90 -4.89
N ILE A 145 -1.28 -11.91 -4.05
CA ILE A 145 -1.88 -12.16 -2.75
C ILE A 145 -3.32 -12.62 -2.98
N ASN A 146 -3.62 -13.86 -2.59
CA ASN A 146 -4.93 -14.45 -2.75
C ASN A 146 -5.90 -13.97 -1.65
N HIS A 147 -7.19 -13.96 -1.97
CA HIS A 147 -8.23 -13.72 -0.97
C HIS A 147 -8.28 -14.85 0.06
N SER A 148 -8.52 -14.50 1.32
CA SER A 148 -8.86 -15.41 2.40
C SER A 148 -10.04 -14.86 3.21
N CYS A 149 -10.93 -15.76 3.66
CA CYS A 149 -12.00 -15.40 4.59
C CYS A 149 -11.48 -15.30 6.06
N ASP A 150 -10.30 -15.86 6.33
CA ASP A 150 -9.54 -15.70 7.56
C ASP A 150 -8.13 -15.18 7.17
N PRO A 151 -8.02 -13.88 6.88
CA PRO A 151 -6.82 -13.30 6.30
C PRO A 151 -5.76 -13.02 7.38
N ASN A 152 -4.50 -13.20 7.02
CA ASN A 152 -3.35 -12.76 7.81
C ASN A 152 -2.80 -11.39 7.40
N CYS A 153 -3.39 -10.75 6.39
CA CYS A 153 -3.05 -9.40 5.94
C CYS A 153 -4.33 -8.65 5.60
N GLU A 154 -4.28 -7.34 5.68
CA GLU A 154 -5.36 -6.45 5.28
C GLU A 154 -4.87 -5.38 4.30
N THR A 155 -5.78 -4.76 3.57
CA THR A 155 -5.47 -3.66 2.66
C THR A 155 -5.85 -2.34 3.29
N GLU A 156 -4.92 -1.40 3.33
CA GLU A 156 -5.12 -0.07 3.86
C GLU A 156 -4.85 1.01 2.81
N LYS A 157 -5.64 2.09 2.86
CA LYS A 157 -5.36 3.29 2.07
C LYS A 157 -4.44 4.19 2.85
N TRP A 158 -3.34 4.57 2.23
CA TRP A 158 -2.36 5.50 2.78
C TRP A 158 -2.21 6.70 1.86
N GLU A 159 -2.00 7.86 2.44
CA GLU A 159 -1.67 9.09 1.71
C GLU A 159 -0.16 9.32 1.75
N VAL A 160 0.43 9.51 0.57
CA VAL A 160 1.86 9.79 0.40
C VAL A 160 1.99 11.04 -0.45
N GLY A 161 2.14 12.20 0.17
CA GLY A 161 2.06 13.47 -0.53
C GLY A 161 0.66 13.71 -1.09
N SER A 162 0.55 13.80 -2.42
CA SER A 162 -0.72 13.96 -3.14
C SER A 162 -1.26 12.64 -3.70
N GLU A 163 -0.63 11.52 -3.40
CA GLU A 163 -1.00 10.22 -3.96
C GLU A 163 -1.64 9.32 -2.92
N THR A 164 -2.66 8.57 -3.32
CA THR A 164 -3.20 7.47 -2.52
C THR A 164 -2.49 6.18 -2.90
N CYS A 165 -1.93 5.50 -1.90
CA CYS A 165 -1.30 4.20 -2.03
C CYS A 165 -2.17 3.13 -1.35
N ILE A 166 -2.15 1.91 -1.86
CA ILE A 166 -2.78 0.77 -1.21
C ILE A 166 -1.68 -0.10 -0.60
N ALA A 167 -1.58 -0.03 0.71
CA ALA A 167 -0.68 -0.85 1.51
C ALA A 167 -1.32 -2.19 1.88
N ILE A 168 -0.52 -3.22 2.00
CA ILE A 168 -0.90 -4.54 2.50
C ILE A 168 0.02 -4.89 3.64
#